data_cf07ee4c8c678306b8511a5788c7ec9f
#
_entry.id   cf07ee4c8c678306b8511a5788c7ec9f
#
_cell.length_a   1.000
_cell.length_b   1.000
_cell.length_c   1.000
_cell.angle_alpha   90.00
_cell.angle_beta   90.00
_cell.angle_gamma   90.00
#
_symmetry.space_group_name_H-M   'P 1'
#
loop_
_entity.id
_entity.type
_entity.pdbx_description
1 polymer ?
#
loop_
_entity_poly.entity_id
_entity_poly.type
_entity_poly.pdbx_seq_one_letter_code
_entity_poly.pdbx_strand_id
1 'polypeptide(L)'
;MNFIYKITNDINGKLYIGKTNRSIETRFQEHINFSKRAYKNRPLYDAMNKYGVNHFHIEQIDICETDEEASTKEIYWIAYYD
;
A
#
# COMPACT_ATOMS: atom_id res chain seq x y z
N MET A 1 4.84 16.92 1.16
CA MET A 1 3.56 16.43 0.60
C MET A 1 3.49 14.92 0.75
N ASN A 2 2.33 14.43 1.11
CA ASN A 2 2.13 13.00 1.34
C ASN A 2 1.02 12.47 0.46
N PHE A 3 1.14 11.20 0.08
CA PHE A 3 0.16 10.51 -0.76
C PHE A 3 -0.43 9.33 0.00
N ILE A 4 -1.73 9.16 -0.11
CA ILE A 4 -2.41 7.96 0.36
C ILE A 4 -2.61 7.06 -0.84
N TYR A 5 -2.22 5.80 -0.72
CA TYR A 5 -2.32 4.85 -1.82
C TYR A 5 -3.12 3.62 -1.41
N LYS A 6 -3.62 2.94 -2.42
CA LYS A 6 -4.33 1.69 -2.28
C LYS A 6 -3.64 0.65 -3.17
N ILE A 7 -3.23 -0.46 -2.58
CA ILE A 7 -2.72 -1.61 -3.33
C ILE A 7 -3.82 -2.66 -3.36
N THR A 8 -4.14 -3.14 -4.54
CA THR A 8 -5.20 -4.14 -4.73
C THR A 8 -4.58 -5.46 -5.19
N ASN A 9 -5.00 -6.56 -4.54
CA ASN A 9 -4.72 -7.91 -5.00
C ASN A 9 -5.84 -8.33 -5.96
N ASP A 10 -5.53 -8.46 -7.24
CA ASP A 10 -6.52 -8.75 -8.28
C ASP A 10 -7.10 -10.17 -8.17
N ILE A 11 -6.44 -11.06 -7.45
CA ILE A 11 -6.89 -12.45 -7.30
C ILE A 11 -8.07 -12.55 -6.34
N ASN A 12 -8.00 -11.85 -5.19
CA ASN A 12 -9.03 -11.95 -4.15
C ASN A 12 -9.71 -10.62 -3.83
N GLY A 13 -9.31 -9.52 -4.48
CA GLY A 13 -9.89 -8.20 -4.26
C GLY A 13 -9.48 -7.54 -2.95
N LYS A 14 -8.55 -8.12 -2.21
CA LYS A 14 -8.13 -7.54 -0.93
C LYS A 14 -7.33 -6.27 -1.15
N LEU A 15 -7.53 -5.30 -0.26
CA LEU A 15 -6.95 -3.97 -0.36
C LEU A 15 -5.97 -3.71 0.78
N TYR A 16 -4.95 -2.91 0.49
CA TYR A 16 -3.95 -2.47 1.46
C TYR A 16 -3.77 -0.97 1.31
N ILE A 17 -4.06 -0.22 2.37
CA ILE A 17 -3.97 1.24 2.37
C ILE A 17 -2.68 1.65 3.07
N GLY A 18 -1.98 2.63 2.49
CA GLY A 18 -0.76 3.14 3.08
C GLY A 18 -0.52 4.60 2.75
N LYS A 19 0.54 5.14 3.29
CA LYS A 19 0.95 6.53 3.03
C LYS A 19 2.44 6.57 2.71
N THR A 20 2.83 7.55 1.91
CA THR A 20 4.23 7.78 1.56
C THR A 20 4.46 9.26 1.27
N ASN A 21 5.66 9.75 1.56
CA ASN A 21 6.08 11.09 1.15
C ASN A 21 6.90 11.08 -0.15
N ARG A 22 7.01 9.92 -0.78
CA ARG A 22 7.65 9.74 -2.08
C ARG A 22 6.60 9.32 -3.10
N SER A 23 6.99 9.16 -4.36
CA SER A 23 6.04 8.71 -5.38
C SER A 23 5.47 7.34 -5.01
N ILE A 24 4.22 7.10 -5.39
CA ILE A 24 3.60 5.80 -5.10
C ILE A 24 4.30 4.67 -5.85
N GLU A 25 4.84 4.96 -7.04
CA GLU A 25 5.61 3.98 -7.83
C GLU A 25 6.87 3.56 -7.08
N THR A 26 7.60 4.51 -6.50
CA THR A 26 8.78 4.22 -5.70
C THR A 26 8.41 3.38 -4.49
N ARG A 27 7.35 3.75 -3.79
CA ARG A 27 6.91 3.02 -2.61
C ARG A 27 6.44 1.61 -2.96
N PHE A 28 5.76 1.46 -4.08
CA PHE A 28 5.32 0.15 -4.56
C PHE A 28 6.53 -0.75 -4.86
N GLN A 29 7.54 -0.20 -5.52
CA GLN A 29 8.75 -0.95 -5.81
C GLN A 29 9.47 -1.37 -4.53
N GLU A 30 9.47 -0.53 -3.51
CA GLU A 30 10.03 -0.87 -2.21
C GLU A 30 9.27 -2.04 -1.57
N HIS A 31 7.94 -2.02 -1.62
CA HIS A 31 7.12 -3.13 -1.11
C HIS A 31 7.44 -4.43 -1.84
N ILE A 32 7.59 -4.38 -3.15
CA ILE A 32 7.95 -5.55 -3.95
C ILE A 32 9.33 -6.08 -3.52
N ASN A 33 10.30 -5.18 -3.38
CA ASN A 33 11.65 -5.57 -2.96
C ASN A 33 11.65 -6.17 -1.55
N PHE A 34 10.90 -5.58 -0.63
CA PHE A 34 10.81 -6.09 0.74
C PHE A 34 10.11 -7.44 0.80
N SER A 35 9.12 -7.67 -0.06
CA SER A 35 8.43 -8.96 -0.09
C SER A 35 9.35 -10.11 -0.52
N LYS A 36 10.37 -9.81 -1.32
CA LYS A 36 11.38 -10.80 -1.76
C LYS A 36 12.42 -11.11 -0.70
N ARG A 37 12.56 -10.24 0.29
CA ARG A 37 13.40 -10.48 1.46
C ARG A 37 12.56 -11.16 2.51
N ALA A 38 13.13 -11.83 3.46
CA ALA A 38 12.39 -12.60 4.45
C ALA A 38 11.68 -11.72 5.50
N TYR A 39 10.96 -10.69 5.07
CA TYR A 39 10.10 -9.91 5.95
C TYR A 39 8.81 -10.67 6.19
N LYS A 40 8.78 -11.44 7.26
CA LYS A 40 7.63 -12.24 7.65
C LYS A 40 6.65 -11.39 8.46
N ASN A 41 5.42 -11.85 8.57
CA ASN A 41 4.36 -11.24 9.39
C ASN A 41 3.83 -9.91 8.86
N ARG A 42 4.01 -9.63 7.58
CA ARG A 42 3.37 -8.51 6.90
C ARG A 42 2.33 -9.08 5.93
N PRO A 43 1.03 -8.83 6.17
CA PRO A 43 -0.02 -9.40 5.31
C PRO A 43 0.17 -9.11 3.82
N LEU A 44 0.59 -7.88 3.48
CA LEU A 44 0.84 -7.51 2.08
C LEU A 44 1.96 -8.36 1.47
N TYR A 45 3.07 -8.53 2.20
CA TYR A 45 4.22 -9.28 1.68
C TYR A 45 3.94 -10.76 1.58
N ASP A 46 3.20 -11.31 2.55
CA ASP A 46 2.76 -12.70 2.49
C ASP A 46 1.87 -12.93 1.27
N ALA A 47 0.95 -12.00 1.00
CA ALA A 47 0.08 -12.08 -0.17
C ALA A 47 0.87 -11.95 -1.48
N MET A 48 1.85 -11.04 -1.55
CA MET A 48 2.70 -10.90 -2.73
C MET A 48 3.49 -12.16 -3.03
N ASN A 49 3.99 -12.83 -1.98
CA ASN A 49 4.72 -14.09 -2.14
C ASN A 49 3.80 -15.24 -2.54
N LYS A 50 2.57 -15.24 -2.04
CA LYS A 50 1.61 -16.31 -2.32
C LYS A 50 1.01 -16.19 -3.72
N TYR A 51 0.63 -14.99 -4.13
CA TYR A 51 -0.13 -14.78 -5.38
C TYR A 51 0.71 -14.26 -6.53
N GLY A 52 1.92 -13.74 -6.26
CA GLY A 52 2.79 -13.11 -7.25
C GLY A 52 2.57 -11.62 -7.34
N VAL A 53 3.66 -10.85 -7.41
CA VAL A 53 3.61 -9.38 -7.39
C VAL A 53 2.90 -8.81 -8.61
N ASN A 54 2.89 -9.51 -9.73
CA ASN A 54 2.24 -9.07 -10.97
C ASN A 54 0.71 -9.07 -10.88
N HIS A 55 0.13 -9.63 -9.83
CA HIS A 55 -1.31 -9.59 -9.58
C HIS A 55 -1.72 -8.41 -8.69
N PHE A 56 -0.76 -7.57 -8.32
CA PHE A 56 -1.00 -6.41 -7.46
C PHE A 56 -0.82 -5.14 -8.27
N HIS A 57 -1.64 -4.14 -7.99
CA HIS A 57 -1.45 -2.81 -8.55
C HIS A 57 -1.70 -1.74 -7.50
N ILE A 58 -1.14 -0.56 -7.71
CA ILE A 58 -1.22 0.57 -6.78
C ILE A 58 -1.87 1.75 -7.47
N GLU A 59 -2.68 2.50 -6.70
CA GLU A 59 -3.22 3.77 -7.16
C GLU A 59 -3.23 4.78 -6.04
N GLN A 60 -3.11 6.05 -6.40
CA GLN A 60 -3.21 7.15 -5.45
C GLN A 60 -4.69 7.44 -5.22
N ILE A 61 -5.11 7.49 -3.94
CA ILE A 61 -6.50 7.77 -3.59
C ILE A 61 -6.67 9.09 -2.86
N ASP A 62 -5.58 9.68 -2.36
CA ASP A 62 -5.64 10.98 -1.69
C ASP A 62 -4.27 11.63 -1.69
N ILE A 63 -4.25 12.93 -1.35
CA ILE A 63 -3.04 13.73 -1.24
C ILE A 63 -3.14 14.61 0.00
N CYS A 64 -2.04 14.78 0.73
CA CYS A 64 -2.01 15.52 1.98
C CYS A 64 -0.79 16.40 2.04
N GLU A 65 -0.90 17.57 2.68
CA GLU A 65 0.21 18.50 2.79
C GLU A 65 1.14 18.18 3.95
N THR A 66 0.60 17.62 5.04
CA THR A 66 1.37 17.32 6.26
C THR A 66 1.30 15.85 6.63
N ASP A 67 2.26 15.42 7.46
CA ASP A 67 2.30 14.05 7.98
C ASP A 67 1.11 13.76 8.90
N GLU A 68 0.68 14.76 9.68
CA GLU A 68 -0.49 14.61 10.56
C GLU A 68 -1.76 14.37 9.76
N GLU A 69 -1.94 15.16 8.71
CA GLU A 69 -3.08 15.01 7.81
C GLU A 69 -3.06 13.65 7.13
N ALA A 70 -1.87 13.21 6.70
CA ALA A 70 -1.69 11.91 6.06
C ALA A 70 -2.08 10.77 7.01
N SER A 71 -1.68 10.84 8.27
CA SER A 71 -2.03 9.82 9.27
C SER A 71 -3.54 9.77 9.48
N THR A 72 -4.20 10.92 9.58
CA THR A 72 -5.65 11.01 9.75
C THR A 72 -6.38 10.43 8.54
N LYS A 73 -5.92 10.77 7.34
CA LYS A 73 -6.55 10.28 6.11
C LYS A 73 -6.29 8.80 5.87
N GLU A 74 -5.14 8.31 6.23
CA GLU A 74 -4.88 6.86 6.16
C GLU A 74 -5.89 6.09 7.00
N ILE A 75 -6.12 6.51 8.23
CA ILE A 75 -7.12 5.89 9.12
C ILE A 75 -8.51 5.98 8.49
N TYR A 76 -8.87 7.13 7.94
CA TYR A 76 -10.14 7.34 7.26
C TYR A 76 -10.34 6.33 6.12
N TRP A 77 -9.33 6.19 5.26
CA TRP A 77 -9.45 5.32 4.09
C TRP A 77 -9.43 3.84 4.46
N ILE A 78 -8.67 3.45 5.48
CA ILE A 78 -8.72 2.08 6.00
C ILE A 78 -10.15 1.74 6.43
N ALA A 79 -10.80 2.64 7.18
CA ALA A 79 -12.17 2.43 7.62
C ALA A 79 -13.16 2.42 6.44
N TYR A 80 -12.94 3.29 5.46
CA TYR A 80 -13.81 3.40 4.29
C TYR A 80 -13.84 2.11 3.48
N TYR A 81 -12.68 1.46 3.31
CA TYR A 81 -12.57 0.23 2.52
C TYR A 81 -12.71 -1.05 3.34
N ASP A 82 -12.85 -0.92 4.63
CA ASP A 82 -12.97 -2.09 5.50
C ASP A 82 -14.36 -2.74 5.42
#